data_449deb146876502022c5402d4603aac8
#
_entry.id   449deb146876502022c5402d4603aac8
#
_cell.length_a   1.000
_cell.length_b   1.000
_cell.length_c   1.000
_cell.angle_alpha   90.00
_cell.angle_beta   90.00
_cell.angle_gamma   90.00
#
_symmetry.space_group_name_H-M   'P 1'
#
loop_
_entity.id
_entity.type
_entity.pdbx_description
1 polymer ?
#
loop_
_entity_poly.entity_id
_entity_poly.type
_entity_poly.pdbx_seq_one_letter_code
_entity_poly.pdbx_strand_id
1 'polypeptide(L)'
;MPCEKPLLSIIVPVYKVENYLQKCIDSILAQTFTDFELILVEDGSLDGCPALCDAAAAKDARIRVLHQKNGGLSAARNAGLDVARGEWIGFVDSDDYIAPEMYETLYKAVQSTGADLALCDYAAVDEAGTPCLPPYTGLAQRIFTGRELLKKATNTMAQPAWNKLYRRVIFAQLRYPEGKLNEDIFVLPEICLNTKKAVVVPKELYYYVQRGSSIMNGSKTLRHFDAAEAAQRYWNCLVENEVYDALANAAKFTMGSVSRVYRQLPPALRKAPRSREMLRMQFDVVDRTRQYCTVPAGLWLQSLLLRLFPREYMWLRNIKGRGELKIA
;
A
#
# COMPACT_ATOMS: atom_id res chain seq x y z
N MET A 1 15.99 -35.17 -1.65
CA MET A 1 15.86 -34.66 -0.28
C MET A 1 14.55 -33.85 -0.19
N PRO A 2 13.74 -33.92 0.87
CA PRO A 2 12.63 -33.01 0.99
C PRO A 2 13.22 -31.59 0.97
N CYS A 3 12.76 -30.78 0.04
CA CYS A 3 13.16 -29.38 -0.08
C CYS A 3 12.87 -28.72 1.28
N GLU A 4 13.90 -28.32 2.02
CA GLU A 4 13.70 -27.63 3.30
C GLU A 4 12.78 -26.42 3.05
N LYS A 5 11.85 -26.21 3.95
CA LYS A 5 10.87 -25.15 3.84
C LYS A 5 11.59 -23.80 3.97
N PRO A 6 11.51 -22.91 2.97
CA PRO A 6 12.23 -21.64 3.03
C PRO A 6 11.72 -20.81 4.21
N LEU A 7 12.57 -19.97 4.77
CA LEU A 7 12.20 -19.09 5.86
C LEU A 7 11.34 -17.92 5.39
N LEU A 8 11.58 -17.40 4.17
CA LEU A 8 10.87 -16.26 3.58
C LEU A 8 10.26 -16.63 2.22
N SER A 9 9.01 -16.25 1.97
CA SER A 9 8.40 -16.22 0.63
C SER A 9 8.30 -14.78 0.16
N ILE A 10 8.95 -14.44 -0.96
CA ILE A 10 8.85 -13.12 -1.61
C ILE A 10 7.87 -13.26 -2.76
N ILE A 11 6.78 -12.51 -2.74
CA ILE A 11 5.69 -12.55 -3.72
C ILE A 11 5.80 -11.32 -4.61
N VAL A 12 5.87 -11.55 -5.92
CA VAL A 12 5.97 -10.50 -6.94
C VAL A 12 4.82 -10.66 -7.93
N PRO A 13 3.78 -9.80 -7.85
CA PRO A 13 2.74 -9.72 -8.87
C PRO A 13 3.32 -9.16 -10.17
N VAL A 14 3.10 -9.81 -11.30
CA VAL A 14 3.67 -9.41 -12.60
C VAL A 14 2.55 -9.16 -13.60
N TYR A 15 2.46 -7.93 -14.14
CA TYR A 15 1.52 -7.58 -15.21
C TYR A 15 1.99 -6.39 -16.03
N LYS A 16 2.33 -6.60 -17.31
CA LYS A 16 2.72 -5.55 -18.29
C LYS A 16 3.86 -4.65 -17.81
N VAL A 17 4.97 -5.27 -17.39
CA VAL A 17 6.15 -4.59 -16.84
C VAL A 17 7.46 -5.14 -17.43
N GLU A 18 7.46 -5.63 -18.65
CA GLU A 18 8.62 -6.30 -19.28
C GLU A 18 9.92 -5.50 -19.20
N ASN A 19 9.84 -4.17 -19.27
CA ASN A 19 11.01 -3.28 -19.22
C ASN A 19 11.64 -3.14 -17.80
N TYR A 20 10.92 -3.56 -16.74
CA TYR A 20 11.32 -3.38 -15.35
C TYR A 20 11.56 -4.71 -14.64
N LEU A 21 10.87 -5.77 -15.08
CA LEU A 21 10.81 -7.06 -14.39
C LEU A 21 12.18 -7.67 -14.14
N GLN A 22 13.11 -7.60 -15.10
CA GLN A 22 14.44 -8.19 -14.92
C GLN A 22 15.20 -7.52 -13.77
N LYS A 23 15.16 -6.18 -13.69
CA LYS A 23 15.81 -5.42 -12.60
C LYS A 23 15.22 -5.78 -11.24
N CYS A 24 13.90 -5.95 -11.17
CA CYS A 24 13.19 -6.40 -9.97
C CYS A 24 13.71 -7.78 -9.52
N ILE A 25 13.69 -8.77 -10.42
CA ILE A 25 14.15 -10.14 -10.15
C ILE A 25 15.62 -10.14 -9.71
N ASP A 26 16.50 -9.46 -10.42
CA ASP A 26 17.93 -9.39 -10.11
C ASP A 26 18.17 -8.80 -8.72
N SER A 27 17.43 -7.78 -8.33
CA SER A 27 17.56 -7.16 -6.99
C SER A 27 17.13 -8.10 -5.87
N ILE A 28 16.15 -8.96 -6.12
CA ILE A 28 15.69 -9.99 -5.16
C ILE A 28 16.71 -11.13 -5.08
N LEU A 29 17.22 -11.58 -6.20
CA LEU A 29 18.23 -12.66 -6.22
C LEU A 29 19.57 -12.23 -5.60
N ALA A 30 19.88 -10.93 -5.62
CA ALA A 30 21.07 -10.34 -5.00
C ALA A 30 20.92 -10.09 -3.48
N GLN A 31 19.81 -10.51 -2.85
CA GLN A 31 19.64 -10.33 -1.41
C GLN A 31 20.69 -11.07 -0.60
N THR A 32 21.26 -10.41 0.42
CA THR A 32 22.20 -11.03 1.37
C THR A 32 21.52 -12.08 2.25
N PHE A 33 20.21 -11.98 2.43
CA PHE A 33 19.37 -13.01 3.03
C PHE A 33 19.04 -14.09 1.98
N THR A 34 19.60 -15.30 2.09
CA THR A 34 19.55 -16.32 1.04
C THR A 34 18.48 -17.38 1.21
N ASP A 35 17.93 -17.56 2.43
CA ASP A 35 16.92 -18.58 2.74
C ASP A 35 15.51 -18.09 2.36
N PHE A 36 15.24 -18.00 1.05
CA PHE A 36 13.94 -17.57 0.52
C PHE A 36 13.52 -18.38 -0.71
N GLU A 37 12.21 -18.37 -0.98
CA GLU A 37 11.63 -18.64 -2.29
C GLU A 37 11.11 -17.32 -2.90
N LEU A 38 11.24 -17.18 -4.22
CA LEU A 38 10.66 -16.10 -5.01
C LEU A 38 9.46 -16.63 -5.79
N ILE A 39 8.28 -16.08 -5.55
CA ILE A 39 7.04 -16.46 -6.23
C ILE A 39 6.65 -15.34 -7.19
N LEU A 40 6.90 -15.56 -8.49
CA LEU A 40 6.46 -14.68 -9.56
C LEU A 40 5.03 -15.07 -9.95
N VAL A 41 4.06 -14.18 -9.71
CA VAL A 41 2.66 -14.41 -10.10
C VAL A 41 2.38 -13.61 -11.38
N GLU A 42 2.50 -14.29 -12.51
CA GLU A 42 2.25 -13.75 -13.84
C GLU A 42 0.72 -13.69 -14.08
N ASP A 43 0.17 -12.48 -14.10
CA ASP A 43 -1.28 -12.19 -14.09
C ASP A 43 -1.83 -11.96 -15.52
N GLY A 44 -1.48 -12.84 -16.47
CA GLY A 44 -2.01 -12.84 -17.83
C GLY A 44 -1.52 -11.67 -18.68
N SER A 45 -0.24 -11.32 -18.60
CA SER A 45 0.39 -10.30 -19.43
C SER A 45 0.42 -10.69 -20.91
N LEU A 46 0.30 -9.70 -21.79
CA LEU A 46 0.39 -9.87 -23.24
C LEU A 46 1.71 -9.36 -23.83
N ASP A 47 2.65 -8.96 -22.98
CA ASP A 47 4.01 -8.54 -23.31
C ASP A 47 5.03 -9.66 -23.03
N GLY A 48 6.32 -9.34 -22.94
CA GLY A 48 7.39 -10.30 -22.68
C GLY A 48 7.45 -10.87 -21.25
N CYS A 49 6.60 -10.44 -20.33
CA CYS A 49 6.64 -10.87 -18.93
C CYS A 49 6.56 -12.39 -18.73
N PRO A 50 5.66 -13.15 -19.41
CA PRO A 50 5.59 -14.60 -19.21
C PRO A 50 6.92 -15.29 -19.52
N ALA A 51 7.53 -14.95 -20.65
CA ALA A 51 8.82 -15.52 -21.08
C ALA A 51 9.97 -15.14 -20.13
N LEU A 52 9.98 -13.93 -19.60
CA LEU A 52 10.97 -13.47 -18.61
C LEU A 52 10.83 -14.25 -17.29
N CYS A 53 9.60 -14.47 -16.80
CA CYS A 53 9.35 -15.27 -15.60
C CYS A 53 9.87 -16.70 -15.76
N ASP A 54 9.53 -17.37 -16.87
CA ASP A 54 9.95 -18.75 -17.14
C ASP A 54 11.46 -18.85 -17.30
N ALA A 55 12.09 -17.91 -18.00
CA ALA A 55 13.53 -17.86 -18.16
C ALA A 55 14.26 -17.64 -16.82
N ALA A 56 13.69 -16.87 -15.90
CA ALA A 56 14.24 -16.68 -14.57
C ALA A 56 14.13 -17.96 -13.73
N ALA A 57 12.98 -18.63 -13.74
CA ALA A 57 12.79 -19.90 -13.03
C ALA A 57 13.69 -21.03 -13.53
N ALA A 58 13.99 -21.04 -14.84
CA ALA A 58 14.93 -22.01 -15.40
C ALA A 58 16.38 -21.81 -14.93
N LYS A 59 16.75 -20.60 -14.44
CA LYS A 59 18.10 -20.27 -14.00
C LYS A 59 18.33 -20.42 -12.49
N ASP A 60 17.27 -20.25 -11.68
CA ASP A 60 17.39 -20.27 -10.22
C ASP A 60 16.25 -21.08 -9.59
N ALA A 61 16.61 -22.18 -8.92
CA ALA A 61 15.66 -23.11 -8.31
C ALA A 61 14.83 -22.51 -7.15
N ARG A 62 15.20 -21.34 -6.65
CA ARG A 62 14.41 -20.60 -5.64
C ARG A 62 13.19 -19.95 -6.25
N ILE A 63 13.12 -19.80 -7.58
CA ILE A 63 12.01 -19.13 -8.28
C ILE A 63 10.92 -20.13 -8.62
N ARG A 64 9.69 -19.75 -8.33
CA ARG A 64 8.45 -20.43 -8.74
C ARG A 64 7.58 -19.47 -9.51
N VAL A 65 7.07 -19.90 -10.65
CA VAL A 65 6.13 -19.08 -11.46
C VAL A 65 4.73 -19.64 -11.32
N LEU A 66 3.78 -18.75 -11.12
CA LEU A 66 2.35 -19.03 -11.22
C LEU A 66 1.80 -18.22 -12.39
N HIS A 67 1.34 -18.90 -13.43
CA HIS A 67 0.60 -18.26 -14.51
C HIS A 67 -0.90 -18.30 -14.21
N GLN A 68 -1.57 -17.16 -14.29
CA GLN A 68 -3.01 -17.08 -14.12
C GLN A 68 -3.66 -16.16 -15.17
N LYS A 69 -4.96 -16.32 -15.37
CA LYS A 69 -5.74 -15.34 -16.13
C LYS A 69 -5.79 -14.03 -15.33
N ASN A 70 -5.67 -12.89 -16.03
CA ASN A 70 -5.67 -11.60 -15.38
C ASN A 70 -6.84 -11.43 -14.41
N GLY A 71 -6.51 -11.32 -13.13
CA GLY A 71 -7.40 -11.09 -12.01
C GLY A 71 -7.12 -9.77 -11.29
N GLY A 72 -6.02 -9.09 -11.64
CA GLY A 72 -5.54 -7.86 -11.03
C GLY A 72 -4.65 -8.08 -9.82
N LEU A 73 -4.07 -6.98 -9.30
CA LEU A 73 -3.03 -6.98 -8.29
C LEU A 73 -3.41 -7.75 -7.01
N SER A 74 -4.65 -7.59 -6.53
CA SER A 74 -5.16 -8.33 -5.37
C SER A 74 -5.19 -9.84 -5.61
N ALA A 75 -5.70 -10.29 -6.75
CA ALA A 75 -5.77 -11.71 -7.09
C ALA A 75 -4.37 -12.31 -7.19
N ALA A 76 -3.42 -11.59 -7.81
CA ALA A 76 -2.04 -12.03 -7.91
C ALA A 76 -1.36 -12.14 -6.54
N ARG A 77 -1.52 -11.15 -5.65
CA ARG A 77 -0.99 -11.26 -4.27
C ARG A 77 -1.62 -12.41 -3.50
N ASN A 78 -2.94 -12.61 -3.64
CA ASN A 78 -3.64 -13.71 -2.99
C ASN A 78 -3.15 -15.08 -3.48
N ALA A 79 -3.02 -15.27 -4.79
CA ALA A 79 -2.48 -16.50 -5.35
C ALA A 79 -1.05 -16.80 -4.84
N GLY A 80 -0.21 -15.78 -4.73
CA GLY A 80 1.10 -15.91 -4.12
C GLY A 80 1.05 -16.31 -2.64
N LEU A 81 0.14 -15.71 -1.85
CA LEU A 81 -0.08 -16.05 -0.44
C LEU A 81 -0.55 -17.51 -0.26
N ASP A 82 -1.40 -18.01 -1.17
CA ASP A 82 -1.97 -19.35 -1.07
C ASP A 82 -0.92 -20.47 -1.26
N VAL A 83 0.15 -20.18 -2.00
CA VAL A 83 1.23 -21.14 -2.25
C VAL A 83 2.50 -20.86 -1.47
N ALA A 84 2.57 -19.75 -0.73
CA ALA A 84 3.72 -19.36 0.07
C ALA A 84 4.00 -20.37 1.18
N ARG A 85 5.26 -20.83 1.28
CA ARG A 85 5.71 -21.84 2.25
C ARG A 85 6.48 -21.23 3.42
N GLY A 86 7.06 -20.04 3.22
CA GLY A 86 7.87 -19.36 4.22
C GLY A 86 7.11 -19.06 5.52
N GLU A 87 7.84 -18.96 6.63
CA GLU A 87 7.31 -18.43 7.89
C GLU A 87 7.05 -16.94 7.78
N TRP A 88 7.83 -16.26 6.94
CA TRP A 88 7.74 -14.85 6.66
C TRP A 88 7.29 -14.61 5.23
N ILE A 89 6.62 -13.46 5.01
CA ILE A 89 6.13 -12.99 3.71
C ILE A 89 6.74 -11.62 3.42
N GLY A 90 7.24 -11.44 2.20
CA GLY A 90 7.56 -10.15 1.61
C GLY A 90 6.78 -9.94 0.32
N PHE A 91 6.43 -8.71 0.01
CA PHE A 91 5.91 -8.32 -1.31
C PHE A 91 6.90 -7.36 -1.97
N VAL A 92 7.05 -7.48 -3.27
CA VAL A 92 7.77 -6.51 -4.10
C VAL A 92 6.95 -6.26 -5.35
N ASP A 93 6.70 -5.00 -5.69
CA ASP A 93 6.02 -4.68 -6.94
C ASP A 93 7.01 -4.83 -8.11
N SER A 94 6.57 -5.42 -9.20
CA SER A 94 7.43 -5.88 -10.29
C SER A 94 8.07 -4.78 -11.15
N ASP A 95 7.68 -3.53 -10.92
CA ASP A 95 8.28 -2.34 -11.53
C ASP A 95 9.27 -1.61 -10.62
N ASP A 96 9.50 -2.13 -9.40
CA ASP A 96 10.39 -1.59 -8.38
C ASP A 96 11.63 -2.49 -8.19
N TYR A 97 12.54 -2.08 -7.31
CA TYR A 97 13.68 -2.90 -6.89
C TYR A 97 14.06 -2.61 -5.43
N ILE A 98 14.86 -3.49 -4.84
CA ILE A 98 15.18 -3.45 -3.40
C ILE A 98 16.70 -3.43 -3.16
N ALA A 99 17.11 -2.84 -2.02
CA ALA A 99 18.51 -2.85 -1.58
C ALA A 99 18.96 -4.30 -1.23
N PRO A 100 20.20 -4.69 -1.51
CA PRO A 100 20.69 -6.04 -1.26
C PRO A 100 20.51 -6.53 0.17
N GLU A 101 20.56 -5.64 1.15
CA GLU A 101 20.44 -5.96 2.57
C GLU A 101 19.01 -5.80 3.14
N MET A 102 17.98 -5.58 2.31
CA MET A 102 16.62 -5.27 2.80
C MET A 102 16.09 -6.38 3.71
N TYR A 103 15.97 -7.59 3.22
CA TYR A 103 15.34 -8.67 3.99
C TYR A 103 16.23 -9.15 5.14
N GLU A 104 17.56 -9.11 5.01
CA GLU A 104 18.46 -9.38 6.13
C GLU A 104 18.28 -8.36 7.26
N THR A 105 18.19 -7.08 6.91
CA THR A 105 18.00 -6.00 7.89
C THR A 105 16.64 -6.11 8.60
N LEU A 106 15.57 -6.35 7.85
CA LEU A 106 14.22 -6.53 8.40
C LEU A 106 14.15 -7.79 9.26
N TYR A 107 14.76 -8.89 8.84
CA TYR A 107 14.80 -10.14 9.60
C TYR A 107 15.58 -10.00 10.91
N LYS A 108 16.75 -9.37 10.90
CA LYS A 108 17.50 -9.04 12.12
C LYS A 108 16.68 -8.18 13.10
N ALA A 109 15.91 -7.23 12.57
CA ALA A 109 15.04 -6.39 13.40
C ALA A 109 13.91 -7.18 14.07
N VAL A 110 13.24 -8.10 13.37
CA VAL A 110 12.22 -8.96 13.99
C VAL A 110 12.80 -9.94 14.98
N GLN A 111 13.96 -10.52 14.69
CA GLN A 111 14.65 -11.42 15.61
C GLN A 111 15.05 -10.74 16.92
N SER A 112 15.64 -9.53 16.85
CA SER A 112 16.10 -8.80 18.05
C SER A 112 14.96 -8.24 18.90
N THR A 113 13.79 -8.00 18.30
CA THR A 113 12.66 -7.37 19.01
C THR A 113 11.53 -8.34 19.34
N GLY A 114 11.49 -9.52 18.72
CA GLY A 114 10.36 -10.44 18.77
C GLY A 114 9.11 -9.87 18.07
N ALA A 115 9.30 -9.03 17.05
CA ALA A 115 8.19 -8.45 16.28
C ALA A 115 7.64 -9.44 15.25
N ASP A 116 6.35 -9.28 14.91
CA ASP A 116 5.66 -10.05 13.86
C ASP A 116 5.66 -9.32 12.52
N LEU A 117 6.02 -8.02 12.53
CA LEU A 117 6.04 -7.13 11.38
C LEU A 117 7.25 -6.21 11.46
N ALA A 118 8.03 -6.12 10.38
CA ALA A 118 9.04 -5.09 10.22
C ALA A 118 8.71 -4.21 9.00
N LEU A 119 8.99 -2.91 9.10
CA LEU A 119 8.81 -1.94 8.02
C LEU A 119 10.11 -1.18 7.82
N CYS A 120 10.48 -0.90 6.55
CA CYS A 120 11.59 0.00 6.24
C CYS A 120 11.09 1.26 5.52
N ASP A 121 11.97 2.25 5.41
CA ASP A 121 11.77 3.41 4.55
C ASP A 121 11.96 3.05 3.07
N TYR A 122 11.55 3.96 2.19
CA TYR A 122 11.74 3.83 0.76
C TYR A 122 12.21 5.15 0.14
N ALA A 123 12.96 5.04 -0.96
CA ALA A 123 13.30 6.16 -1.82
C ALA A 123 12.43 6.12 -3.07
N ALA A 124 11.79 7.25 -3.40
CA ALA A 124 11.16 7.42 -4.70
C ALA A 124 12.25 7.83 -5.72
N VAL A 125 12.40 7.03 -6.77
CA VAL A 125 13.44 7.21 -7.78
C VAL A 125 12.82 7.29 -9.18
N ASP A 126 13.51 7.96 -10.11
CA ASP A 126 13.17 7.90 -11.52
C ASP A 126 13.62 6.57 -12.16
N GLU A 127 13.33 6.38 -13.43
CA GLU A 127 13.70 5.16 -14.17
C GLU A 127 15.24 4.96 -14.25
N ALA A 128 16.03 6.02 -14.11
CA ALA A 128 17.49 5.96 -14.04
C ALA A 128 18.02 5.63 -12.63
N GLY A 129 17.13 5.59 -11.61
CA GLY A 129 17.49 5.36 -10.23
C GLY A 129 17.87 6.62 -9.45
N THR A 130 17.65 7.81 -10.02
CA THR A 130 17.92 9.08 -9.34
C THR A 130 16.78 9.41 -8.36
N PRO A 131 17.07 9.77 -7.09
CA PRO A 131 16.04 10.22 -6.17
C PRO A 131 15.25 11.42 -6.70
N CYS A 132 13.92 11.31 -6.77
CA CYS A 132 13.03 12.34 -7.30
C CYS A 132 12.12 12.97 -6.25
N LEU A 133 12.06 12.42 -5.04
CA LEU A 133 11.41 12.98 -3.86
C LEU A 133 12.40 12.99 -2.69
N PRO A 134 12.25 13.94 -1.74
CA PRO A 134 13.03 13.88 -0.51
C PRO A 134 12.76 12.58 0.22
N PRO A 135 13.73 12.03 0.98
CA PRO A 135 13.56 10.84 1.77
C PRO A 135 12.31 10.95 2.65
N TYR A 136 11.55 9.87 2.76
CA TYR A 136 10.44 9.80 3.69
C TYR A 136 10.98 9.61 5.12
N THR A 137 11.78 10.57 5.56
CA THR A 137 12.43 10.54 6.87
C THR A 137 11.46 11.03 7.93
N GLY A 138 10.94 10.14 8.70
CA GLY A 138 10.05 10.57 9.77
C GLY A 138 10.08 9.71 11.01
N LEU A 139 10.68 8.55 10.95
CA LEU A 139 10.62 7.62 12.07
C LEU A 139 12.04 7.20 12.50
N ALA A 140 12.42 7.56 13.73
CA ALA A 140 13.49 6.83 14.42
C ALA A 140 13.07 5.35 14.56
N GLN A 141 14.02 4.43 14.70
CA GLN A 141 13.70 3.04 15.03
C GLN A 141 12.73 3.02 16.21
N ARG A 142 11.55 2.46 15.99
CA ARG A 142 10.48 2.39 16.99
C ARG A 142 9.80 1.04 16.94
N ILE A 143 9.41 0.60 18.12
CA ILE A 143 8.57 -0.58 18.29
C ILE A 143 7.16 -0.10 18.61
N PHE A 144 6.17 -0.72 17.97
CA PHE A 144 4.76 -0.45 18.15
C PHE A 144 4.01 -1.74 18.45
N THR A 145 3.00 -1.68 19.30
CA THR A 145 1.93 -2.68 19.26
C THR A 145 1.12 -2.52 17.98
N GLY A 146 0.40 -3.55 17.54
CA GLY A 146 -0.46 -3.44 16.38
C GLY A 146 -1.50 -2.32 16.51
N ARG A 147 -2.02 -2.11 17.74
CA ARG A 147 -2.98 -1.03 18.05
C ARG A 147 -2.33 0.37 17.92
N GLU A 148 -1.07 0.54 18.34
CA GLU A 148 -0.34 1.80 18.16
C GLU A 148 0.00 2.05 16.70
N LEU A 149 0.34 1.00 15.94
CA LEU A 149 0.53 1.09 14.50
C LEU A 149 -0.78 1.48 13.81
N LEU A 150 -1.90 0.86 14.19
CA LEU A 150 -3.23 1.18 13.67
C LEU A 150 -3.56 2.68 13.85
N LYS A 151 -3.28 3.28 15.00
CA LYS A 151 -3.51 4.73 15.23
C LYS A 151 -2.77 5.65 14.24
N LYS A 152 -1.66 5.20 13.73
CA LYS A 152 -0.73 6.01 12.90
C LYS A 152 -0.76 5.60 11.42
N ALA A 153 -1.41 4.52 11.07
CA ALA A 153 -1.28 3.88 9.76
C ALA A 153 -1.66 4.77 8.57
N THR A 154 -2.57 5.74 8.74
CA THR A 154 -2.93 6.69 7.67
C THR A 154 -1.87 7.74 7.37
N ASN A 155 -0.92 7.96 8.29
CA ASN A 155 0.09 9.02 8.18
C ASN A 155 1.52 8.47 8.06
N THR A 156 1.68 7.16 7.81
CA THR A 156 2.98 6.51 7.88
C THR A 156 3.25 5.65 6.65
N MET A 157 4.49 5.14 6.54
CA MET A 157 4.93 4.11 5.61
C MET A 157 4.18 2.77 5.75
N ALA A 158 3.21 2.68 6.66
CA ALA A 158 2.48 1.45 6.89
C ALA A 158 1.49 1.10 5.75
N GLN A 159 1.12 2.05 4.91
CA GLN A 159 0.13 1.82 3.85
C GLN A 159 0.62 0.86 2.75
N PRO A 160 1.78 1.05 2.09
CA PRO A 160 2.20 0.15 1.02
C PRO A 160 2.38 -1.28 1.51
N ALA A 161 2.11 -2.25 0.65
CA ALA A 161 2.33 -3.67 0.97
C ALA A 161 3.82 -4.06 0.92
N TRP A 162 4.63 -3.38 0.12
CA TRP A 162 5.92 -3.85 -0.39
C TRP A 162 7.16 -3.54 0.49
N ASN A 163 7.13 -2.60 1.40
CA ASN A 163 8.30 -2.22 2.22
C ASN A 163 8.35 -2.97 3.56
N LYS A 164 7.93 -4.23 3.58
CA LYS A 164 7.69 -4.96 4.83
C LYS A 164 8.12 -6.40 4.81
N LEU A 165 8.37 -6.92 6.00
CA LEU A 165 8.49 -8.33 6.31
C LEU A 165 7.39 -8.70 7.30
N TYR A 166 6.48 -9.58 6.89
CA TYR A 166 5.32 -9.99 7.67
C TYR A 166 5.48 -11.41 8.17
N ARG A 167 5.12 -11.68 9.41
CA ARG A 167 4.93 -13.06 9.84
C ARG A 167 3.70 -13.64 9.13
N ARG A 168 3.84 -14.79 8.46
CA ARG A 168 2.79 -15.37 7.59
C ARG A 168 1.45 -15.54 8.28
N VAL A 169 1.43 -15.77 9.61
CA VAL A 169 0.18 -15.89 10.39
C VAL A 169 -0.73 -14.65 10.30
N ILE A 170 -0.19 -13.46 10.01
CA ILE A 170 -0.96 -12.23 9.80
C ILE A 170 -1.97 -12.42 8.66
N PHE A 171 -1.63 -13.22 7.65
CA PHE A 171 -2.46 -13.52 6.48
C PHE A 171 -3.24 -14.84 6.60
N ALA A 172 -3.33 -15.47 7.79
CA ALA A 172 -3.99 -16.77 7.94
C ALA A 172 -5.43 -16.78 7.40
N GLN A 173 -6.18 -15.69 7.61
CA GLN A 173 -7.54 -15.51 7.12
C GLN A 173 -7.73 -14.19 6.35
N LEU A 174 -6.63 -13.46 6.09
CA LEU A 174 -6.68 -12.16 5.43
C LEU A 174 -6.30 -12.31 3.96
N ARG A 175 -7.10 -11.71 3.08
CA ARG A 175 -6.85 -11.64 1.64
C ARG A 175 -7.10 -10.23 1.14
N TYR A 176 -6.36 -9.82 0.12
CA TYR A 176 -6.57 -8.55 -0.58
C TYR A 176 -7.91 -8.57 -1.32
N PRO A 177 -8.72 -7.49 -1.27
CA PRO A 177 -10.01 -7.44 -1.95
C PRO A 177 -9.82 -7.37 -3.47
N GLU A 178 -10.32 -8.35 -4.19
CA GLU A 178 -10.23 -8.40 -5.65
C GLU A 178 -11.04 -7.29 -6.32
N GLY A 179 -10.55 -6.80 -7.45
CA GLY A 179 -11.19 -5.76 -8.23
C GLY A 179 -11.13 -4.34 -7.63
N LYS A 180 -10.49 -4.15 -6.47
CA LYS A 180 -10.32 -2.84 -5.83
C LYS A 180 -9.00 -2.18 -6.20
N LEU A 181 -9.01 -0.83 -6.27
CA LEU A 181 -7.81 -0.01 -6.26
C LEU A 181 -7.45 0.36 -4.82
N ASN A 182 -6.16 0.55 -4.53
CA ASN A 182 -5.65 0.79 -3.16
C ASN A 182 -5.99 -0.36 -2.20
N GLU A 183 -5.85 -1.56 -2.67
CA GLU A 183 -6.13 -2.81 -1.96
C GLU A 183 -5.32 -2.95 -0.67
N ASP A 184 -4.14 -2.36 -0.62
CA ASP A 184 -3.25 -2.29 0.54
C ASP A 184 -3.89 -1.52 1.70
N ILE A 185 -4.58 -0.40 1.42
CA ILE A 185 -5.30 0.38 2.44
C ILE A 185 -6.50 -0.40 2.98
N PHE A 186 -7.14 -1.23 2.14
CA PHE A 186 -8.27 -2.06 2.58
C PHE A 186 -7.89 -3.10 3.64
N VAL A 187 -6.71 -3.71 3.53
CA VAL A 187 -6.24 -4.75 4.44
C VAL A 187 -5.40 -4.22 5.61
N LEU A 188 -5.00 -2.96 5.55
CA LEU A 188 -4.13 -2.34 6.56
C LEU A 188 -4.68 -2.42 7.99
N PRO A 189 -5.99 -2.19 8.25
CA PRO A 189 -6.54 -2.32 9.60
C PRO A 189 -6.34 -3.73 10.18
N GLU A 190 -6.67 -4.75 9.41
CA GLU A 190 -6.55 -6.14 9.83
C GLU A 190 -5.08 -6.58 9.98
N ILE A 191 -4.19 -6.10 9.11
CA ILE A 191 -2.75 -6.31 9.28
C ILE A 191 -2.30 -5.76 10.63
N CYS A 192 -2.71 -4.53 10.98
CA CYS A 192 -2.37 -3.93 12.27
C CYS A 192 -2.95 -4.74 13.43
N LEU A 193 -4.22 -5.17 13.36
CA LEU A 193 -4.89 -5.93 14.42
C LEU A 193 -4.31 -7.34 14.60
N ASN A 194 -3.90 -7.99 13.49
CA ASN A 194 -3.26 -9.31 13.52
C ASN A 194 -1.79 -9.25 13.96
N THR A 195 -1.21 -8.04 14.07
CA THR A 195 0.18 -7.82 14.50
C THR A 195 0.22 -7.59 16.00
N LYS A 196 0.97 -8.40 16.74
CA LYS A 196 1.22 -8.17 18.18
C LYS A 196 2.24 -7.05 18.37
N LYS A 197 3.33 -7.10 17.60
CA LYS A 197 4.44 -6.16 17.68
C LYS A 197 4.98 -5.84 16.29
N ALA A 198 5.18 -4.57 16.00
CA ALA A 198 5.82 -4.09 14.78
C ALA A 198 7.10 -3.31 15.11
N VAL A 199 8.11 -3.41 14.26
CA VAL A 199 9.34 -2.64 14.34
C VAL A 199 9.56 -1.84 13.06
N VAL A 200 9.88 -0.55 13.20
CA VAL A 200 10.25 0.34 12.10
C VAL A 200 11.77 0.43 12.04
N VAL A 201 12.32 0.18 10.86
CA VAL A 201 13.74 0.33 10.53
C VAL A 201 13.89 1.60 9.67
N PRO A 202 14.52 2.67 10.18
CA PRO A 202 14.63 3.95 9.48
C PRO A 202 15.76 3.92 8.44
N LYS A 203 15.66 3.03 7.47
CA LYS A 203 16.59 2.90 6.34
C LYS A 203 15.79 2.78 5.05
N GLU A 204 16.20 3.49 4.02
CA GLU A 204 15.65 3.39 2.67
C GLU A 204 16.18 2.12 2.00
N LEU A 205 15.38 1.06 2.06
CA LEU A 205 15.74 -0.25 1.55
C LEU A 205 14.87 -0.71 0.37
N TYR A 206 13.87 0.09 0.00
CA TYR A 206 12.99 -0.14 -1.13
C TYR A 206 13.06 1.05 -2.07
N TYR A 207 13.20 0.81 -3.37
CA TYR A 207 13.28 1.83 -4.40
C TYR A 207 12.02 1.83 -5.24
N TYR A 208 11.13 2.80 -4.95
CA TYR A 208 9.87 3.00 -5.65
C TYR A 208 10.08 3.78 -6.94
N VAL A 209 9.91 3.12 -8.09
CA VAL A 209 10.20 3.72 -9.41
C VAL A 209 9.02 4.56 -9.89
N GLN A 210 9.26 5.87 -10.08
CA GLN A 210 8.28 6.80 -10.62
C GLN A 210 8.26 6.71 -12.15
N ARG A 211 7.18 6.12 -12.70
CA ARG A 211 6.96 5.96 -14.15
C ARG A 211 5.92 6.94 -14.67
N GLY A 212 6.12 7.44 -15.89
CA GLY A 212 5.10 8.23 -16.59
C GLY A 212 3.80 7.46 -16.85
N SER A 213 3.89 6.14 -17.07
CA SER A 213 2.79 5.22 -17.33
C SER A 213 2.11 4.63 -16.08
N SER A 214 2.45 5.10 -14.89
CA SER A 214 1.87 4.59 -13.63
C SER A 214 0.35 4.76 -13.61
N ILE A 215 -0.36 3.75 -13.08
CA ILE A 215 -1.82 3.78 -12.83
C ILE A 215 -2.22 5.02 -12.02
N MET A 216 -1.32 5.51 -11.17
CA MET A 216 -1.56 6.69 -10.34
C MET A 216 -1.59 8.00 -11.13
N ASN A 217 -0.96 8.07 -12.30
CA ASN A 217 -0.84 9.28 -13.13
C ASN A 217 -1.94 9.41 -14.19
N GLY A 218 -2.77 8.37 -14.41
CA GLY A 218 -3.85 8.37 -15.39
C GLY A 218 -5.05 9.22 -14.99
N SER A 219 -5.95 9.46 -15.99
CA SER A 219 -7.23 10.16 -15.76
C SER A 219 -8.07 9.43 -14.72
N LYS A 220 -8.59 10.17 -13.73
CA LYS A 220 -9.38 9.56 -12.66
C LYS A 220 -10.75 9.10 -13.16
N THR A 221 -11.15 7.93 -12.71
CA THR A 221 -12.46 7.31 -12.96
C THR A 221 -13.20 7.11 -11.64
N LEU A 222 -14.45 6.65 -11.69
CA LEU A 222 -15.24 6.36 -10.48
C LEU A 222 -14.62 5.24 -9.63
N ARG A 223 -13.80 4.35 -10.19
CA ARG A 223 -13.07 3.31 -9.45
C ARG A 223 -12.07 3.89 -8.44
N HIS A 224 -11.52 5.08 -8.69
CA HIS A 224 -10.58 5.70 -7.75
C HIS A 224 -11.22 6.08 -6.41
N PHE A 225 -12.56 6.06 -6.31
CA PHE A 225 -13.25 6.17 -5.02
C PHE A 225 -13.05 4.94 -4.12
N ASP A 226 -12.49 3.86 -4.61
CA ASP A 226 -12.08 2.72 -3.77
C ASP A 226 -11.12 3.16 -2.65
N ALA A 227 -10.24 4.14 -2.91
CA ALA A 227 -9.42 4.75 -1.86
C ALA A 227 -10.24 5.40 -0.73
N ALA A 228 -11.40 5.97 -1.05
CA ALA A 228 -12.29 6.56 -0.07
C ALA A 228 -13.06 5.49 0.72
N GLU A 229 -13.46 4.40 0.07
CA GLU A 229 -14.05 3.24 0.75
C GLU A 229 -13.06 2.57 1.69
N ALA A 230 -11.80 2.40 1.25
CA ALA A 230 -10.73 1.88 2.10
C ALA A 230 -10.51 2.76 3.34
N ALA A 231 -10.51 4.10 3.15
CA ALA A 231 -10.39 5.05 4.26
C ALA A 231 -11.60 5.00 5.22
N GLN A 232 -12.83 4.80 4.70
CA GLN A 232 -14.02 4.59 5.54
C GLN A 232 -13.94 3.27 6.31
N ARG A 233 -13.50 2.17 5.66
CA ARG A 233 -13.29 0.88 6.32
C ARG A 233 -12.29 1.02 7.48
N TYR A 234 -11.20 1.74 7.25
CA TYR A 234 -10.23 2.05 8.29
C TYR A 234 -10.88 2.81 9.46
N TRP A 235 -11.68 3.83 9.18
CA TRP A 235 -12.42 4.59 10.19
C TRP A 235 -13.39 3.68 10.98
N ASN A 236 -14.15 2.82 10.30
CA ASN A 236 -15.05 1.85 10.95
C ASN A 236 -14.28 0.91 11.88
N CYS A 237 -13.14 0.39 11.42
CA CYS A 237 -12.29 -0.48 12.22
C CYS A 237 -11.80 0.20 13.51
N LEU A 238 -11.47 1.49 13.46
CA LEU A 238 -11.11 2.26 14.66
C LEU A 238 -12.28 2.35 15.66
N VAL A 239 -13.51 2.55 15.17
CA VAL A 239 -14.72 2.58 16.03
C VAL A 239 -14.97 1.22 16.64
N GLU A 240 -14.97 0.15 15.85
CA GLU A 240 -15.21 -1.23 16.28
C GLU A 240 -14.20 -1.72 17.33
N ASN A 241 -12.98 -1.17 17.30
CA ASN A 241 -11.91 -1.50 18.23
C ASN A 241 -11.67 -0.41 19.30
N GLU A 242 -12.59 0.53 19.45
CA GLU A 242 -12.56 1.59 20.47
C GLU A 242 -11.27 2.45 20.44
N VAL A 243 -10.73 2.72 19.24
CA VAL A 243 -9.53 3.55 19.03
C VAL A 243 -9.94 4.99 18.70
N TYR A 244 -10.64 5.63 19.62
CA TYR A 244 -11.30 6.92 19.38
C TYR A 244 -10.34 8.10 19.20
N ASP A 245 -9.15 8.04 19.78
CA ASP A 245 -8.10 9.07 19.68
C ASP A 245 -7.51 9.21 18.25
N ALA A 246 -7.71 8.23 17.37
CA ALA A 246 -7.31 8.28 15.97
C ALA A 246 -8.42 8.69 15.00
N LEU A 247 -9.69 8.75 15.44
CA LEU A 247 -10.85 8.94 14.56
C LEU A 247 -10.84 10.28 13.80
N ALA A 248 -10.38 11.36 14.42
CA ALA A 248 -10.30 12.66 13.76
C ALA A 248 -9.34 12.63 12.56
N ASN A 249 -8.20 11.94 12.70
CA ASN A 249 -7.24 11.75 11.60
C ASN A 249 -7.81 10.83 10.51
N ALA A 250 -8.50 9.77 10.87
CA ALA A 250 -9.16 8.88 9.93
C ALA A 250 -10.29 9.59 9.15
N ALA A 251 -11.08 10.43 9.81
CA ALA A 251 -12.09 11.25 9.16
C ALA A 251 -11.47 12.27 8.17
N LYS A 252 -10.34 12.90 8.57
CA LYS A 252 -9.56 13.76 7.68
C LYS A 252 -9.02 13.00 6.47
N PHE A 253 -8.52 11.79 6.66
CA PHE A 253 -8.03 10.92 5.59
C PHE A 253 -9.15 10.54 4.63
N THR A 254 -10.33 10.13 5.14
CA THR A 254 -11.52 9.82 4.33
C THR A 254 -11.96 11.03 3.50
N MET A 255 -12.10 12.19 4.13
CA MET A 255 -12.47 13.42 3.45
C MET A 255 -11.44 13.85 2.40
N GLY A 256 -10.15 13.68 2.69
CA GLY A 256 -9.05 13.95 1.76
C GLY A 256 -9.11 13.03 0.53
N SER A 257 -9.36 11.75 0.73
CA SER A 257 -9.48 10.76 -0.34
C SER A 257 -10.66 11.05 -1.28
N VAL A 258 -11.85 11.30 -0.73
CA VAL A 258 -13.02 11.70 -1.54
C VAL A 258 -12.75 12.99 -2.32
N SER A 259 -12.27 14.02 -1.63
CA SER A 259 -12.06 15.34 -2.24
C SER A 259 -11.00 15.31 -3.33
N ARG A 260 -9.93 14.54 -3.16
CA ARG A 260 -8.86 14.36 -4.17
C ARG A 260 -9.42 13.74 -5.45
N VAL A 261 -10.14 12.62 -5.33
CA VAL A 261 -10.74 11.93 -6.48
C VAL A 261 -11.76 12.83 -7.16
N TYR A 262 -12.71 13.39 -6.40
CA TYR A 262 -13.79 14.24 -6.95
C TYR A 262 -13.25 15.41 -7.76
N ARG A 263 -12.19 16.11 -7.29
CA ARG A 263 -11.56 17.22 -8.01
C ARG A 263 -10.94 16.81 -9.35
N GLN A 264 -10.35 15.62 -9.40
CA GLN A 264 -9.65 15.10 -10.58
C GLN A 264 -10.57 14.37 -11.57
N LEU A 265 -11.84 14.09 -11.18
CA LEU A 265 -12.80 13.49 -12.08
C LEU A 265 -13.20 14.44 -13.22
N PRO A 266 -13.42 13.90 -14.43
CA PRO A 266 -14.10 14.61 -15.51
C PRO A 266 -15.45 15.20 -15.04
N PRO A 267 -15.87 16.40 -15.52
CA PRO A 267 -17.11 17.06 -15.07
C PRO A 267 -18.37 16.19 -15.17
N ALA A 268 -18.49 15.37 -16.20
CA ALA A 268 -19.60 14.44 -16.38
C ALA A 268 -19.70 13.41 -15.24
N LEU A 269 -18.57 12.84 -14.82
CA LEU A 269 -18.51 11.82 -13.76
C LEU A 269 -18.74 12.41 -12.36
N ARG A 270 -18.52 13.71 -12.15
CA ARG A 270 -18.84 14.38 -10.86
C ARG A 270 -20.32 14.35 -10.53
N LYS A 271 -21.20 14.26 -11.55
CA LYS A 271 -22.65 14.17 -11.38
C LYS A 271 -23.16 12.73 -11.21
N ALA A 272 -22.30 11.73 -11.35
CA ALA A 272 -22.66 10.33 -11.23
C ALA A 272 -23.21 9.99 -9.83
N PRO A 273 -24.10 8.99 -9.70
CA PRO A 273 -24.63 8.53 -8.42
C PRO A 273 -23.50 8.20 -7.41
N ARG A 274 -22.47 7.48 -7.86
CA ARG A 274 -21.29 7.12 -7.06
C ARG A 274 -20.56 8.33 -6.47
N SER A 275 -20.40 9.41 -7.24
CA SER A 275 -19.76 10.64 -6.76
C SER A 275 -20.57 11.31 -5.66
N ARG A 276 -21.92 11.30 -5.78
CA ARG A 276 -22.82 11.85 -4.75
C ARG A 276 -22.83 10.99 -3.49
N GLU A 277 -22.80 9.67 -3.64
CA GLU A 277 -22.68 8.72 -2.55
C GLU A 277 -21.41 8.97 -1.74
N MET A 278 -20.24 9.08 -2.40
CA MET A 278 -18.97 9.33 -1.76
C MET A 278 -18.90 10.68 -1.04
N LEU A 279 -19.51 11.72 -1.62
CA LEU A 279 -19.65 13.02 -0.95
C LEU A 279 -20.51 12.92 0.33
N ARG A 280 -21.59 12.14 0.32
CA ARG A 280 -22.42 11.92 1.52
C ARG A 280 -21.66 11.12 2.58
N MET A 281 -20.96 10.06 2.16
CA MET A 281 -20.20 9.20 3.04
C MET A 281 -19.13 9.98 3.83
N GLN A 282 -18.38 10.89 3.20
CA GLN A 282 -17.39 11.70 3.92
C GLN A 282 -18.02 12.61 4.98
N PHE A 283 -19.23 13.16 4.70
CA PHE A 283 -19.95 13.99 5.67
C PHE A 283 -20.41 13.18 6.86
N ASP A 284 -20.97 11.99 6.60
CA ASP A 284 -21.41 11.06 7.61
C ASP A 284 -20.26 10.64 8.54
N VAL A 285 -19.10 10.32 7.98
CA VAL A 285 -17.89 10.00 8.76
C VAL A 285 -17.49 11.16 9.68
N VAL A 286 -17.50 12.41 9.19
CA VAL A 286 -17.15 13.58 10.03
C VAL A 286 -18.17 13.80 11.14
N ASP A 287 -19.46 13.69 10.84
CA ASP A 287 -20.55 13.87 11.83
C ASP A 287 -20.50 12.78 12.90
N ARG A 288 -20.36 11.52 12.50
CA ARG A 288 -20.25 10.39 13.44
C ARG A 288 -19.00 10.47 14.31
N THR A 289 -17.88 11.01 13.79
CA THR A 289 -16.66 11.20 14.58
C THR A 289 -16.93 12.08 15.81
N ARG A 290 -17.82 13.08 15.72
CA ARG A 290 -18.18 13.97 16.86
C ARG A 290 -18.87 13.24 18.03
N GLN A 291 -19.41 12.06 17.78
CA GLN A 291 -20.04 11.24 18.85
C GLN A 291 -19.00 10.57 19.75
N TYR A 292 -17.76 10.42 19.26
CA TYR A 292 -16.69 9.69 19.94
C TYR A 292 -15.54 10.57 20.41
N CYS A 293 -15.25 11.66 19.70
CA CYS A 293 -14.14 12.55 20.05
C CYS A 293 -14.36 13.98 19.52
N THR A 294 -13.53 14.91 20.03
CA THR A 294 -13.51 16.29 19.53
C THR A 294 -12.96 16.34 18.11
N VAL A 295 -13.75 16.82 17.17
CA VAL A 295 -13.34 17.07 15.79
C VAL A 295 -12.66 18.41 15.69
N PRO A 296 -11.43 18.51 15.13
CA PRO A 296 -10.76 19.79 14.92
C PRO A 296 -11.63 20.78 14.13
N ALA A 297 -11.70 22.04 14.60
CA ALA A 297 -12.55 23.08 13.98
C ALA A 297 -12.30 23.23 12.47
N GLY A 298 -11.03 23.12 12.04
CA GLY A 298 -10.69 23.16 10.62
C GLY A 298 -11.30 22.03 9.80
N LEU A 299 -11.36 20.80 10.33
CA LEU A 299 -11.98 19.65 9.65
C LEU A 299 -13.50 19.80 9.56
N TRP A 300 -14.11 20.26 10.66
CA TRP A 300 -15.55 20.55 10.69
C TRP A 300 -15.91 21.67 9.70
N LEU A 301 -15.17 22.79 9.71
CA LEU A 301 -15.40 23.90 8.79
C LEU A 301 -15.25 23.48 7.32
N GLN A 302 -14.24 22.66 7.01
CA GLN A 302 -14.05 22.11 5.67
C GLN A 302 -15.26 21.25 5.25
N SER A 303 -15.78 20.41 6.14
CA SER A 303 -16.97 19.60 5.87
C SER A 303 -18.19 20.48 5.63
N LEU A 304 -18.39 21.52 6.44
CA LEU A 304 -19.50 22.47 6.31
C LEU A 304 -19.42 23.26 5.00
N LEU A 305 -18.25 23.81 4.66
CA LEU A 305 -18.04 24.55 3.41
C LEU A 305 -18.29 23.66 2.18
N LEU A 306 -17.84 22.41 2.23
CA LEU A 306 -18.06 21.47 1.13
C LEU A 306 -19.54 21.09 0.97
N ARG A 307 -20.35 21.07 2.05
CA ARG A 307 -21.80 20.83 2.00
C ARG A 307 -22.56 22.02 1.42
N LEU A 308 -22.25 23.22 1.89
CA LEU A 308 -23.00 24.42 1.55
C LEU A 308 -22.55 25.01 0.22
N PHE A 309 -21.26 24.97 -0.06
CA PHE A 309 -20.60 25.62 -1.19
C PHE A 309 -19.62 24.68 -1.92
N PRO A 310 -20.08 23.54 -2.47
CA PRO A 310 -19.18 22.53 -3.01
C PRO A 310 -18.35 23.01 -4.20
N ARG A 311 -18.89 23.91 -5.04
CA ARG A 311 -18.19 24.43 -6.22
C ARG A 311 -17.09 25.42 -5.81
N GLU A 312 -17.42 26.37 -4.95
CA GLU A 312 -16.54 27.43 -4.45
C GLU A 312 -15.40 26.83 -3.61
N TYR A 313 -15.73 25.89 -2.74
CA TYR A 313 -14.74 25.16 -1.94
C TYR A 313 -13.75 24.41 -2.83
N MET A 314 -14.23 23.69 -3.83
CA MET A 314 -13.37 22.95 -4.75
C MET A 314 -12.49 23.89 -5.60
N TRP A 315 -13.03 25.05 -5.99
CA TRP A 315 -12.26 26.08 -6.72
C TRP A 315 -11.15 26.67 -5.86
N LEU A 316 -11.42 27.03 -4.61
CA LEU A 316 -10.42 27.53 -3.66
C LEU A 316 -9.30 26.51 -3.40
N ARG A 317 -9.64 25.24 -3.28
CA ARG A 317 -8.65 24.16 -3.11
C ARG A 317 -7.80 23.96 -4.36
N ASN A 318 -8.34 24.17 -5.55
CA ASN A 318 -7.57 24.08 -6.80
C ASN A 318 -6.54 25.22 -6.91
N ILE A 319 -6.83 26.42 -6.41
CA ILE A 319 -5.88 27.54 -6.37
C ILE A 319 -4.74 27.21 -5.40
N LYS A 320 -5.04 26.75 -4.19
CA LYS A 320 -4.01 26.34 -3.21
C LYS A 320 -3.18 25.15 -3.71
N GLY A 321 -3.80 24.15 -4.34
CA GLY A 321 -3.09 22.99 -4.86
C GLY A 321 -2.13 23.30 -6.01
N ARG A 322 -2.29 24.40 -6.73
CA ARG A 322 -1.30 24.86 -7.71
C ARG A 322 -0.04 25.47 -7.07
N GLY A 323 -0.13 25.89 -5.81
CA GLY A 323 1.02 26.35 -5.02
C GLY A 323 1.77 25.22 -4.29
N GLU A 324 1.08 24.12 -3.98
CA GLU A 324 1.66 22.96 -3.27
C GLU A 324 2.24 21.89 -4.22
N LEU A 325 1.99 21.96 -5.52
CA LEU A 325 2.55 21.06 -6.55
C LEU A 325 4.04 21.29 -6.84
N LYS A 326 4.72 22.15 -6.05
CA LYS A 326 6.18 22.27 -6.04
C LYS A 326 6.86 21.58 -4.85
N ILE A 327 6.05 20.91 -3.98
CA ILE A 327 6.55 20.15 -2.83
C ILE A 327 5.68 18.88 -2.72
N ALA A 328 6.00 17.87 -3.50
CA ALA A 328 5.61 16.48 -3.28
C ALA A 328 6.53 15.59 -4.11
#